data_23ee730b89d7ae3726bdd1f6a8d5c69e
#
_entry.id   23ee730b89d7ae3726bdd1f6a8d5c69e
#
_cell.length_a   1.000
_cell.length_b   1.000
_cell.length_c   1.000
_cell.angle_alpha   90.00
_cell.angle_beta   90.00
_cell.angle_gamma   90.00
#
_symmetry.space_group_name_H-M   'P 1'
#
loop_
_entity.id
_entity.type
_entity.pdbx_description
1 polymer ?
#
loop_
_entity_poly.entity_id
_entity_poly.type
_entity_poly.pdbx_seq_one_letter_code
_entity_poly.pdbx_strand_id
1 'polypeptide(L)'
;MTAQLTGKVALITGAARGIGRAAAELFAREGAHVFATDVNQPDEPFLDDNISFSIMDVASEADWQKVVQAIKAKHGGVDVLVNNAAIGGSQLPLADENVKDWNRVIATNLTGVFLGMREVLPSMRARRSGSIVNVSSIWGISAVAGAAAYHATKAAVRHLTKHAAVTYAAENVRVNSIHPGIIATPMVLEDQAEETSARVVAATPLGRMGKPIELAKGMLFLASDESSFMTGAELVIDGGSLAQ
;
A
#
# COMPACT_ATOMS: atom_id res chain seq x y z
N MET A 1 8.25 25.39 -1.88
CA MET A 1 8.87 24.07 -1.68
C MET A 1 8.90 23.40 -3.04
N THR A 2 10.00 22.80 -3.44
CA THR A 2 10.10 22.01 -4.69
C THR A 2 9.29 20.75 -4.56
N ALA A 3 8.56 20.36 -5.60
CA ALA A 3 7.76 19.14 -5.61
C ALA A 3 8.66 17.90 -5.40
N GLN A 4 8.28 17.03 -4.46
CA GLN A 4 9.15 15.96 -3.92
C GLN A 4 9.36 14.78 -4.88
N LEU A 5 8.47 14.62 -5.88
CA LEU A 5 8.49 13.51 -6.84
C LEU A 5 8.59 13.99 -8.31
N THR A 6 9.14 15.17 -8.53
CA THR A 6 9.25 15.75 -9.89
C THR A 6 9.91 14.76 -10.86
N GLY A 7 9.18 14.40 -11.92
CA GLY A 7 9.63 13.50 -12.98
C GLY A 7 9.74 12.03 -12.59
N LYS A 8 9.38 11.65 -11.37
CA LYS A 8 9.32 10.24 -10.94
C LYS A 8 8.09 9.55 -11.51
N VAL A 9 8.20 8.26 -11.75
CA VAL A 9 7.12 7.39 -12.20
C VAL A 9 6.65 6.54 -11.03
N ALA A 10 5.41 6.74 -10.57
CA ALA A 10 4.83 6.03 -9.43
C ALA A 10 3.74 5.06 -9.89
N LEU A 11 3.80 3.81 -9.45
CA LEU A 11 2.74 2.81 -9.62
C LEU A 11 2.08 2.57 -8.25
N ILE A 12 0.76 2.79 -8.16
CA ILE A 12 -0.01 2.69 -6.92
C ILE A 12 -1.18 1.74 -7.13
N THR A 13 -1.27 0.70 -6.31
CA THR A 13 -2.34 -0.30 -6.39
C THR A 13 -3.46 -0.02 -5.37
N GLY A 14 -4.70 -0.46 -5.68
CA GLY A 14 -5.86 -0.18 -4.83
C GLY A 14 -6.19 1.33 -4.81
N ALA A 15 -6.06 1.99 -5.96
CA ALA A 15 -6.07 3.43 -6.07
C ALA A 15 -7.42 4.02 -6.55
N ALA A 16 -8.45 3.21 -6.78
CA ALA A 16 -9.77 3.73 -7.15
C ALA A 16 -10.39 4.58 -6.02
N ARG A 17 -10.10 4.26 -4.76
CA ARG A 17 -10.68 4.93 -3.58
C ARG A 17 -9.73 4.91 -2.36
N GLY A 18 -10.12 5.57 -1.28
CA GLY A 18 -9.44 5.49 0.02
C GLY A 18 -8.00 6.01 0.02
N ILE A 19 -7.12 5.24 0.69
CA ILE A 19 -5.72 5.64 0.89
C ILE A 19 -4.95 5.68 -0.45
N GLY A 20 -5.17 4.67 -1.32
CA GLY A 20 -4.49 4.60 -2.62
C GLY A 20 -4.85 5.78 -3.52
N ARG A 21 -6.13 6.21 -3.54
CA ARG A 21 -6.56 7.39 -4.28
C ARG A 21 -5.91 8.66 -3.74
N ALA A 22 -5.94 8.86 -2.42
CA ALA A 22 -5.32 10.01 -1.79
C ALA A 22 -3.80 10.08 -2.05
N ALA A 23 -3.13 8.92 -2.10
CA ALA A 23 -1.72 8.84 -2.47
C ALA A 23 -1.49 9.18 -3.95
N ALA A 24 -2.32 8.68 -4.87
CA ALA A 24 -2.21 8.97 -6.29
C ALA A 24 -2.36 10.48 -6.57
N GLU A 25 -3.37 11.11 -5.99
CA GLU A 25 -3.61 12.53 -6.13
C GLU A 25 -2.50 13.38 -5.48
N LEU A 26 -1.96 12.97 -4.32
CA LEU A 26 -0.86 13.68 -3.68
C LEU A 26 0.42 13.55 -4.48
N PHE A 27 0.76 12.36 -4.97
CA PHE A 27 1.99 12.13 -5.73
C PHE A 27 2.00 12.87 -7.06
N ALA A 28 0.84 12.98 -7.74
CA ALA A 28 0.71 13.79 -8.95
C ALA A 28 0.94 15.28 -8.65
N ARG A 29 0.33 15.83 -7.59
CA ARG A 29 0.58 17.20 -7.13
C ARG A 29 2.06 17.47 -6.78
N GLU A 30 2.78 16.42 -6.36
CA GLU A 30 4.21 16.47 -6.07
C GLU A 30 5.09 16.16 -7.31
N GLY A 31 4.49 16.19 -8.50
CA GLY A 31 5.20 16.17 -9.80
C GLY A 31 5.50 14.77 -10.34
N ALA A 32 4.90 13.72 -9.78
CA ALA A 32 5.04 12.37 -10.31
C ALA A 32 4.10 12.11 -11.50
N HIS A 33 4.55 11.26 -12.44
CA HIS A 33 3.66 10.55 -13.34
C HIS A 33 3.10 9.32 -12.64
N VAL A 34 1.81 9.32 -12.33
CA VAL A 34 1.17 8.29 -11.51
C VAL A 34 0.40 7.31 -12.40
N PHE A 35 0.70 6.03 -12.22
CA PHE A 35 -0.08 4.90 -12.72
C PHE A 35 -0.91 4.36 -11.56
N ALA A 36 -2.17 4.75 -11.51
CA ALA A 36 -3.14 4.30 -10.53
C ALA A 36 -3.82 3.03 -11.04
N THR A 37 -3.88 1.98 -10.22
CA THR A 37 -4.54 0.72 -10.62
C THR A 37 -5.45 0.21 -9.53
N ASP A 38 -6.54 -0.45 -9.94
CA ASP A 38 -7.50 -1.11 -9.05
C ASP A 38 -8.25 -2.20 -9.83
N VAL A 39 -8.88 -3.13 -9.12
CA VAL A 39 -9.79 -4.11 -9.72
C VAL A 39 -11.14 -3.47 -10.07
N ASN A 40 -11.50 -2.36 -9.43
CA ASN A 40 -12.72 -1.58 -9.67
C ASN A 40 -12.39 -0.26 -10.37
N GLN A 41 -13.36 0.26 -11.13
CA GLN A 41 -13.31 1.65 -11.60
C GLN A 41 -13.43 2.62 -10.41
N PRO A 42 -12.78 3.78 -10.46
CA PRO A 42 -13.03 4.83 -9.49
C PRO A 42 -14.44 5.42 -9.69
N ASP A 43 -15.10 5.74 -8.56
CA ASP A 43 -16.44 6.36 -8.58
C ASP A 43 -16.43 7.71 -9.31
N GLU A 44 -15.35 8.46 -9.18
CA GLU A 44 -15.09 9.72 -9.86
C GLU A 44 -13.75 9.65 -10.62
N PRO A 45 -13.66 10.17 -11.84
CA PRO A 45 -12.40 10.18 -12.59
C PRO A 45 -11.33 10.99 -11.86
N PHE A 46 -10.07 10.68 -12.14
CA PHE A 46 -8.97 11.56 -11.74
C PHE A 46 -8.96 12.80 -12.62
N LEU A 47 -8.76 13.97 -11.99
CA LEU A 47 -8.77 15.27 -12.69
C LEU A 47 -7.37 15.74 -13.09
N ASP A 48 -6.29 15.15 -12.55
CA ASP A 48 -4.91 15.50 -12.84
C ASP A 48 -4.39 14.69 -14.03
N ASP A 49 -3.95 15.34 -15.07
CA ASP A 49 -3.44 14.72 -16.31
C ASP A 49 -2.19 13.85 -16.09
N ASN A 50 -1.50 14.05 -14.97
CA ASN A 50 -0.38 13.19 -14.56
C ASN A 50 -0.82 11.84 -14.00
N ILE A 51 -2.13 11.59 -13.82
CA ILE A 51 -2.65 10.31 -13.33
C ILE A 51 -3.27 9.54 -14.48
N SER A 52 -2.70 8.37 -14.76
CA SER A 52 -3.29 7.37 -15.68
C SER A 52 -3.89 6.24 -14.86
N PHE A 53 -5.16 5.91 -15.09
CA PHE A 53 -5.84 4.80 -14.39
C PHE A 53 -6.00 3.58 -15.30
N SER A 54 -5.83 2.38 -14.75
CA SER A 54 -6.14 1.12 -15.43
C SER A 54 -6.66 0.04 -14.47
N ILE A 55 -7.54 -0.81 -14.97
CA ILE A 55 -8.00 -2.00 -14.24
C ILE A 55 -6.83 -3.00 -14.15
N MET A 56 -6.61 -3.51 -12.93
CA MET A 56 -5.59 -4.51 -12.64
C MET A 56 -5.98 -5.32 -11.40
N ASP A 57 -5.99 -6.64 -11.53
CA ASP A 57 -6.04 -7.53 -10.37
C ASP A 57 -4.61 -7.81 -9.88
N VAL A 58 -4.29 -7.37 -8.65
CA VAL A 58 -2.97 -7.60 -8.06
C VAL A 58 -2.65 -9.08 -7.82
N ALA A 59 -3.66 -9.96 -7.79
CA ALA A 59 -3.46 -11.41 -7.72
C ALA A 59 -3.09 -12.03 -9.08
N SER A 60 -3.21 -11.28 -10.18
CA SER A 60 -2.92 -11.75 -11.54
C SER A 60 -1.49 -11.37 -11.95
N GLU A 61 -0.64 -12.37 -12.15
CA GLU A 61 0.72 -12.17 -12.68
C GLU A 61 0.71 -11.53 -14.07
N ALA A 62 -0.23 -11.94 -14.93
CA ALA A 62 -0.37 -11.40 -16.29
C ALA A 62 -0.72 -9.90 -16.28
N ASP A 63 -1.56 -9.45 -15.33
CA ASP A 63 -1.92 -8.04 -15.21
C ASP A 63 -0.71 -7.20 -14.75
N TRP A 64 0.08 -7.69 -13.80
CA TRP A 64 1.32 -7.05 -13.41
C TRP A 64 2.29 -6.89 -14.58
N GLN A 65 2.53 -7.97 -15.33
CA GLN A 65 3.41 -7.95 -16.50
C GLN A 65 2.93 -6.92 -17.54
N LYS A 66 1.64 -6.92 -17.85
CA LYS A 66 1.03 -5.97 -18.79
C LYS A 66 1.22 -4.52 -18.37
N VAL A 67 0.91 -4.20 -17.10
CA VAL A 67 1.00 -2.83 -16.58
C VAL A 67 2.45 -2.37 -16.51
N VAL A 68 3.35 -3.16 -15.94
CA VAL A 68 4.76 -2.78 -15.81
C VAL A 68 5.45 -2.65 -17.18
N GLN A 69 5.12 -3.50 -18.16
CA GLN A 69 5.64 -3.38 -19.51
C GLN A 69 5.16 -2.11 -20.20
N ALA A 70 3.88 -1.74 -20.04
CA ALA A 70 3.34 -0.48 -20.58
C ALA A 70 4.05 0.74 -19.98
N ILE A 71 4.27 0.76 -18.67
CA ILE A 71 5.02 1.81 -17.97
C ILE A 71 6.46 1.88 -18.48
N LYS A 72 7.12 0.72 -18.59
CA LYS A 72 8.50 0.64 -19.07
C LYS A 72 8.66 1.16 -20.51
N ALA A 73 7.72 0.84 -21.39
CA ALA A 73 7.73 1.30 -22.78
C ALA A 73 7.59 2.82 -22.89
N LYS A 74 6.79 3.45 -22.02
CA LYS A 74 6.50 4.89 -22.08
C LYS A 74 7.50 5.74 -21.26
N HIS A 75 7.96 5.24 -20.11
CA HIS A 75 8.71 6.02 -19.12
C HIS A 75 10.05 5.37 -18.70
N GLY A 76 10.42 4.23 -19.26
CA GLY A 76 11.67 3.53 -18.93
C GLY A 76 11.60 2.65 -17.67
N GLY A 77 10.54 2.76 -16.86
CA GLY A 77 10.30 1.91 -15.69
C GLY A 77 9.63 2.64 -14.54
N VAL A 78 9.39 1.90 -13.45
CA VAL A 78 8.77 2.41 -12.22
C VAL A 78 9.85 2.89 -11.26
N ASP A 79 9.76 4.12 -10.75
CA ASP A 79 10.66 4.66 -9.72
C ASP A 79 10.12 4.42 -8.31
N VAL A 80 8.79 4.48 -8.16
CA VAL A 80 8.11 4.28 -6.88
C VAL A 80 6.99 3.26 -7.07
N LEU A 81 7.01 2.21 -6.24
CA LEU A 81 5.90 1.26 -6.14
C LEU A 81 5.21 1.42 -4.78
N VAL A 82 3.89 1.63 -4.78
CA VAL A 82 3.06 1.57 -3.58
C VAL A 82 2.12 0.37 -3.67
N ASN A 83 2.45 -0.70 -2.95
CA ASN A 83 1.60 -1.87 -2.78
C ASN A 83 0.55 -1.58 -1.70
N ASN A 84 -0.58 -1.01 -2.11
CA ASN A 84 -1.65 -0.60 -1.19
C ASN A 84 -2.91 -1.47 -1.31
N ALA A 85 -3.18 -2.09 -2.46
CA ALA A 85 -4.36 -2.95 -2.64
C ALA A 85 -4.47 -4.03 -1.55
N ALA A 86 -5.62 -4.13 -0.92
CA ALA A 86 -5.91 -5.13 0.11
C ALA A 86 -7.42 -5.32 0.30
N ILE A 87 -7.79 -6.46 0.89
CA ILE A 87 -9.13 -6.81 1.33
C ILE A 87 -9.10 -7.27 2.79
N GLY A 88 -10.18 -7.01 3.55
CA GLY A 88 -10.26 -7.34 4.98
C GLY A 88 -10.39 -8.85 5.26
N GLY A 89 -11.16 -9.55 4.44
CA GLY A 89 -11.48 -10.96 4.66
C GLY A 89 -12.56 -11.17 5.70
N SER A 90 -12.74 -12.43 6.12
CA SER A 90 -13.72 -12.87 7.11
C SER A 90 -13.37 -12.35 8.51
N GLN A 91 -14.38 -12.03 9.30
CA GLN A 91 -14.25 -11.66 10.72
C GLN A 91 -14.50 -12.85 11.66
N LEU A 92 -14.68 -14.07 11.13
CA LEU A 92 -14.94 -15.27 11.91
C LEU A 92 -13.73 -15.65 12.78
N PRO A 93 -13.95 -16.39 13.87
CA PRO A 93 -12.88 -17.05 14.62
C PRO A 93 -12.07 -17.99 13.71
N LEU A 94 -10.78 -18.17 14.02
CA LEU A 94 -9.86 -18.97 13.20
C LEU A 94 -10.39 -20.40 12.90
N ALA A 95 -11.07 -21.02 13.87
CA ALA A 95 -11.63 -22.37 13.69
C ALA A 95 -12.78 -22.44 12.66
N ASP A 96 -13.44 -21.30 12.42
CA ASP A 96 -14.60 -21.18 11.53
C ASP A 96 -14.24 -20.54 10.18
N GLU A 97 -12.97 -20.15 10.00
CA GLU A 97 -12.45 -19.54 8.76
C GLU A 97 -12.51 -20.56 7.61
N ASN A 98 -13.03 -20.18 6.47
CA ASN A 98 -13.03 -21.08 5.32
C ASN A 98 -11.79 -20.86 4.42
N VAL A 99 -11.29 -21.98 3.87
CA VAL A 99 -10.06 -21.99 3.06
C VAL A 99 -10.19 -21.11 1.79
N LYS A 100 -11.39 -20.96 1.23
CA LYS A 100 -11.61 -20.14 0.04
C LYS A 100 -11.37 -18.66 0.36
N ASP A 101 -11.93 -18.14 1.47
CA ASP A 101 -11.73 -16.75 1.88
C ASP A 101 -10.29 -16.52 2.32
N TRP A 102 -9.70 -17.45 3.08
CA TRP A 102 -8.29 -17.44 3.41
C TRP A 102 -7.43 -17.27 2.13
N ASN A 103 -7.60 -18.14 1.14
CA ASN A 103 -6.81 -18.10 -0.10
C ASN A 103 -7.03 -16.79 -0.88
N ARG A 104 -8.24 -16.23 -0.89
CA ARG A 104 -8.54 -14.95 -1.55
C ARG A 104 -7.78 -13.80 -0.88
N VAL A 105 -7.74 -13.75 0.45
CA VAL A 105 -6.99 -12.73 1.19
C VAL A 105 -5.48 -12.89 0.98
N ILE A 106 -4.96 -14.11 1.02
CA ILE A 106 -3.54 -14.41 0.72
C ILE A 106 -3.19 -13.95 -0.71
N ALA A 107 -4.01 -14.27 -1.70
CA ALA A 107 -3.76 -13.92 -3.10
C ALA A 107 -3.66 -12.40 -3.28
N THR A 108 -4.59 -11.64 -2.72
CA THR A 108 -4.60 -10.17 -2.85
C THR A 108 -3.53 -9.52 -1.98
N ASN A 109 -3.54 -9.79 -0.67
CA ASN A 109 -2.77 -8.98 0.30
C ASN A 109 -1.29 -9.37 0.39
N LEU A 110 -0.93 -10.60 0.03
CA LEU A 110 0.44 -11.09 0.15
C LEU A 110 1.05 -11.44 -1.22
N THR A 111 0.40 -12.33 -1.98
CA THR A 111 0.90 -12.71 -3.31
C THR A 111 0.94 -11.49 -4.24
N GLY A 112 -0.07 -10.61 -4.20
CA GLY A 112 -0.09 -9.36 -4.96
C GLY A 112 1.09 -8.45 -4.65
N VAL A 113 1.44 -8.29 -3.37
CA VAL A 113 2.64 -7.51 -2.95
C VAL A 113 3.93 -8.15 -3.46
N PHE A 114 4.05 -9.47 -3.36
CA PHE A 114 5.19 -10.22 -3.91
C PHE A 114 5.30 -10.01 -5.43
N LEU A 115 4.21 -10.17 -6.18
CA LEU A 115 4.20 -9.99 -7.64
C LEU A 115 4.61 -8.57 -8.02
N GLY A 116 4.07 -7.56 -7.34
CA GLY A 116 4.42 -6.15 -7.58
C GLY A 116 5.92 -5.88 -7.39
N MET A 117 6.48 -6.33 -6.28
CA MET A 117 7.94 -6.21 -6.06
C MET A 117 8.74 -6.96 -7.11
N ARG A 118 8.36 -8.19 -7.43
CA ARG A 118 9.06 -9.03 -8.42
C ARG A 118 9.11 -8.37 -9.80
N GLU A 119 8.04 -7.73 -10.23
CA GLU A 119 7.96 -7.11 -11.56
C GLU A 119 8.73 -5.79 -11.67
N VAL A 120 8.82 -4.98 -10.61
CA VAL A 120 9.52 -3.68 -10.68
C VAL A 120 11.00 -3.79 -10.33
N LEU A 121 11.40 -4.72 -9.47
CA LEU A 121 12.78 -4.86 -8.96
C LEU A 121 13.82 -5.02 -10.06
N PRO A 122 13.65 -5.81 -11.15
CA PRO A 122 14.68 -5.94 -12.18
C PRO A 122 15.08 -4.59 -12.78
N SER A 123 14.13 -3.69 -13.04
CA SER A 123 14.43 -2.37 -13.60
C SER A 123 14.99 -1.40 -12.56
N MET A 124 14.53 -1.43 -11.31
CA MET A 124 15.07 -0.62 -10.22
C MET A 124 16.53 -0.98 -9.91
N ARG A 125 16.85 -2.28 -9.85
CA ARG A 125 18.20 -2.80 -9.67
C ARG A 125 19.16 -2.35 -10.78
N ALA A 126 18.73 -2.50 -12.05
CA ALA A 126 19.53 -2.11 -13.21
C ALA A 126 19.86 -0.60 -13.21
N ARG A 127 18.92 0.24 -12.77
CA ARG A 127 19.10 1.70 -12.65
C ARG A 127 19.73 2.12 -11.32
N ARG A 128 19.91 1.19 -10.37
CA ARG A 128 20.37 1.45 -9.01
C ARG A 128 19.59 2.57 -8.33
N SER A 129 18.29 2.56 -8.51
CA SER A 129 17.36 3.57 -7.98
C SER A 129 15.95 3.02 -7.91
N GLY A 130 15.28 3.17 -6.77
CA GLY A 130 13.90 2.79 -6.57
C GLY A 130 13.45 2.92 -5.12
N SER A 131 12.16 3.18 -4.93
CA SER A 131 11.52 3.15 -3.61
C SER A 131 10.25 2.30 -3.66
N ILE A 132 10.13 1.34 -2.75
CA ILE A 132 8.96 0.49 -2.60
C ILE A 132 8.35 0.76 -1.23
N VAL A 133 7.05 1.07 -1.22
CA VAL A 133 6.25 1.27 0.00
C VAL A 133 5.17 0.19 0.05
N ASN A 134 5.29 -0.71 1.02
CA ASN A 134 4.32 -1.78 1.24
C ASN A 134 3.36 -1.40 2.37
N VAL A 135 2.06 -1.41 2.10
CA VAL A 135 1.04 -1.11 3.10
C VAL A 135 0.73 -2.35 3.92
N SER A 136 1.27 -2.40 5.14
CA SER A 136 0.94 -3.39 6.16
C SER A 136 -0.30 -2.93 6.96
N SER A 137 -0.25 -3.02 8.28
CA SER A 137 -1.26 -2.59 9.24
C SER A 137 -0.66 -2.63 10.65
N ILE A 138 -1.26 -1.94 11.61
CA ILE A 138 -1.02 -2.21 13.03
C ILE A 138 -1.35 -3.66 13.38
N TRP A 139 -2.28 -4.31 12.67
CA TRP A 139 -2.61 -5.73 12.83
C TRP A 139 -1.58 -6.69 12.20
N GLY A 140 -0.54 -6.17 11.57
CA GLY A 140 0.68 -6.92 11.26
C GLY A 140 1.72 -6.89 12.40
N ILE A 141 1.45 -6.14 13.48
CA ILE A 141 2.31 -5.96 14.66
C ILE A 141 1.61 -6.48 15.92
N SER A 142 0.35 -6.10 16.12
CA SER A 142 -0.54 -6.54 17.20
C SER A 142 -1.68 -7.38 16.64
N ALA A 143 -2.56 -7.89 17.50
CA ALA A 143 -3.69 -8.71 17.08
C ALA A 143 -4.99 -8.28 17.77
N VAL A 144 -6.09 -8.49 17.07
CA VAL A 144 -7.46 -8.44 17.60
C VAL A 144 -8.17 -9.76 17.23
N ALA A 145 -9.31 -10.03 17.85
CA ALA A 145 -10.11 -11.19 17.50
C ALA A 145 -10.67 -11.07 16.07
N GLY A 146 -10.76 -12.18 15.36
CA GLY A 146 -11.22 -12.24 13.95
C GLY A 146 -10.14 -11.92 12.93
N ALA A 147 -10.51 -11.86 11.66
CA ALA A 147 -9.67 -11.47 10.53
C ALA A 147 -8.32 -12.21 10.43
N ALA A 148 -8.31 -13.54 10.68
CA ALA A 148 -7.09 -14.33 10.78
C ALA A 148 -6.19 -14.21 9.53
N ALA A 149 -6.78 -14.34 8.33
CA ALA A 149 -6.04 -14.21 7.07
C ALA A 149 -5.43 -12.82 6.89
N TYR A 150 -6.16 -11.76 7.28
CA TYR A 150 -5.66 -10.39 7.20
C TYR A 150 -4.43 -10.20 8.11
N HIS A 151 -4.52 -10.61 9.39
CA HIS A 151 -3.38 -10.54 10.31
C HIS A 151 -2.16 -11.28 9.76
N ALA A 152 -2.35 -12.52 9.30
CA ALA A 152 -1.28 -13.33 8.73
C ALA A 152 -0.62 -12.63 7.52
N THR A 153 -1.43 -12.07 6.59
CA THR A 153 -0.88 -11.40 5.41
C THR A 153 -0.16 -10.10 5.77
N LYS A 154 -0.69 -9.30 6.69
CA LYS A 154 -0.06 -8.01 7.06
C LYS A 154 1.24 -8.22 7.86
N ALA A 155 1.31 -9.24 8.71
CA ALA A 155 2.56 -9.66 9.35
C ALA A 155 3.58 -10.18 8.32
N ALA A 156 3.15 -10.98 7.34
CA ALA A 156 4.03 -11.47 6.28
C ALA A 156 4.56 -10.33 5.40
N VAL A 157 3.72 -9.37 4.99
CA VAL A 157 4.13 -8.17 4.22
C VAL A 157 5.16 -7.35 4.99
N ARG A 158 4.94 -7.14 6.29
CA ARG A 158 5.90 -6.49 7.20
C ARG A 158 7.28 -7.15 7.13
N HIS A 159 7.35 -8.48 7.24
CA HIS A 159 8.62 -9.21 7.25
C HIS A 159 9.24 -9.33 5.85
N LEU A 160 8.43 -9.54 4.81
CA LEU A 160 8.87 -9.57 3.42
C LEU A 160 9.51 -8.22 3.01
N THR A 161 9.00 -7.10 3.53
CA THR A 161 9.58 -5.77 3.36
C THR A 161 11.02 -5.72 3.89
N LYS A 162 11.28 -6.23 5.10
CA LYS A 162 12.62 -6.27 5.69
C LYS A 162 13.57 -7.16 4.88
N HIS A 163 13.09 -8.33 4.45
CA HIS A 163 13.87 -9.22 3.59
C HIS A 163 14.30 -8.52 2.29
N ALA A 164 13.34 -7.87 1.60
CA ALA A 164 13.64 -7.16 0.35
C ALA A 164 14.58 -5.97 0.59
N ALA A 165 14.38 -5.21 1.67
CA ALA A 165 15.24 -4.09 2.04
C ALA A 165 16.71 -4.51 2.18
N VAL A 166 16.98 -5.57 2.94
CA VAL A 166 18.35 -6.10 3.14
C VAL A 166 18.92 -6.65 1.84
N THR A 167 18.08 -7.35 1.05
CA THR A 167 18.53 -7.99 -0.21
C THR A 167 18.97 -6.97 -1.25
N TYR A 168 18.24 -5.84 -1.38
CA TYR A 168 18.45 -4.89 -2.49
C TYR A 168 19.10 -3.56 -2.08
N ALA A 169 19.49 -3.39 -0.82
CA ALA A 169 20.13 -2.16 -0.33
C ALA A 169 21.41 -1.82 -1.11
N ALA A 170 22.27 -2.82 -1.38
CA ALA A 170 23.52 -2.63 -2.14
C ALA A 170 23.27 -2.14 -3.59
N GLU A 171 22.06 -2.33 -4.10
CA GLU A 171 21.63 -1.88 -5.43
C GLU A 171 20.88 -0.54 -5.37
N ASN A 172 20.92 0.14 -4.21
CA ASN A 172 20.26 1.44 -3.96
C ASN A 172 18.74 1.42 -4.20
N VAL A 173 18.09 0.30 -3.85
CA VAL A 173 16.64 0.17 -3.83
C VAL A 173 16.17 0.15 -2.37
N ARG A 174 15.32 1.09 -1.99
CA ARG A 174 14.75 1.18 -0.66
C ARG A 174 13.39 0.47 -0.61
N VAL A 175 13.15 -0.30 0.44
CA VAL A 175 11.87 -0.99 0.65
C VAL A 175 11.44 -0.77 2.08
N ASN A 176 10.31 -0.08 2.29
CA ASN A 176 9.79 0.24 3.61
C ASN A 176 8.31 -0.16 3.73
N SER A 177 7.84 -0.33 4.94
CA SER A 177 6.42 -0.57 5.23
C SER A 177 5.78 0.59 5.97
N ILE A 178 4.51 0.84 5.67
CA ILE A 178 3.65 1.75 6.44
C ILE A 178 2.58 0.93 7.15
N HIS A 179 2.30 1.30 8.41
CA HIS A 179 1.39 0.57 9.29
C HIS A 179 0.24 1.49 9.72
N PRO A 180 -0.84 1.54 8.93
CA PRO A 180 -2.01 2.32 9.30
C PRO A 180 -2.70 1.78 10.56
N GLY A 181 -3.19 2.67 11.40
CA GLY A 181 -4.26 2.40 12.35
C GLY A 181 -5.61 2.37 11.65
N ILE A 182 -6.66 2.81 12.33
CA ILE A 182 -7.99 2.90 11.73
C ILE A 182 -8.12 4.19 10.94
N ILE A 183 -8.34 4.05 9.64
CA ILE A 183 -8.42 5.16 8.68
C ILE A 183 -9.82 5.20 8.07
N ALA A 184 -10.42 6.38 8.02
CA ALA A 184 -11.75 6.62 7.44
C ALA A 184 -11.72 6.38 5.91
N THR A 185 -11.86 5.12 5.52
CA THR A 185 -11.90 4.64 4.13
C THR A 185 -13.20 3.89 3.89
N PRO A 186 -13.65 3.73 2.64
CA PRO A 186 -14.81 2.90 2.34
C PRO A 186 -14.70 1.48 2.94
N MET A 187 -13.52 0.85 2.90
CA MET A 187 -13.30 -0.46 3.52
C MET A 187 -13.67 -0.48 5.02
N VAL A 188 -13.39 0.58 5.77
CA VAL A 188 -13.69 0.64 7.20
C VAL A 188 -15.14 1.10 7.45
N LEU A 189 -15.64 2.04 6.65
CA LEU A 189 -16.96 2.66 6.87
C LEU A 189 -18.11 1.79 6.35
N GLU A 190 -17.88 1.00 5.30
CA GLU A 190 -18.87 0.10 4.69
C GLU A 190 -18.92 -1.27 5.38
N ASP A 191 -17.78 -1.79 5.84
CA ASP A 191 -17.65 -3.14 6.39
C ASP A 191 -17.85 -3.22 7.91
N GLN A 192 -17.91 -2.08 8.63
CA GLN A 192 -18.01 -2.07 10.09
C GLN A 192 -19.31 -1.45 10.57
N ALA A 193 -19.98 -2.14 11.50
CA ALA A 193 -21.10 -1.57 12.23
C ALA A 193 -20.66 -0.29 12.97
N GLU A 194 -21.55 0.68 13.10
CA GLU A 194 -21.30 1.99 13.75
C GLU A 194 -20.72 1.83 15.18
N GLU A 195 -21.19 0.83 15.92
CA GLU A 195 -20.66 0.48 17.26
C GLU A 195 -19.20 0.03 17.23
N THR A 196 -18.81 -0.72 16.21
CA THR A 196 -17.41 -1.18 16.03
C THR A 196 -16.49 0.00 15.74
N SER A 197 -16.93 0.91 14.87
CA SER A 197 -16.20 2.15 14.56
C SER A 197 -16.03 3.02 15.80
N ALA A 198 -17.09 3.19 16.62
CA ALA A 198 -17.02 3.95 17.86
C ALA A 198 -16.05 3.33 18.89
N ARG A 199 -16.05 2.00 19.05
CA ARG A 199 -15.13 1.29 19.94
C ARG A 199 -13.67 1.45 19.50
N VAL A 200 -13.41 1.38 18.21
CA VAL A 200 -12.05 1.54 17.66
C VAL A 200 -11.56 2.99 17.82
N VAL A 201 -12.43 3.98 17.58
CA VAL A 201 -12.11 5.38 17.84
C VAL A 201 -11.81 5.62 19.32
N ALA A 202 -12.62 5.04 20.23
CA ALA A 202 -12.38 5.14 21.68
C ALA A 202 -11.06 4.50 22.11
N ALA A 203 -10.59 3.46 21.41
CA ALA A 203 -9.30 2.81 21.67
C ALA A 203 -8.11 3.53 21.00
N THR A 204 -8.34 4.56 20.19
CA THR A 204 -7.29 5.35 19.54
C THR A 204 -6.97 6.57 20.41
N PRO A 205 -5.73 6.73 20.92
CA PRO A 205 -5.40 7.85 21.82
C PRO A 205 -5.70 9.25 21.28
N LEU A 206 -5.57 9.47 19.97
CA LEU A 206 -5.97 10.74 19.33
C LEU A 206 -7.50 10.92 19.23
N GLY A 207 -8.32 9.95 19.65
CA GLY A 207 -9.78 10.06 19.74
C GLY A 207 -10.51 10.23 18.41
N ARG A 208 -9.87 9.83 17.29
CA ARG A 208 -10.46 9.91 15.96
C ARG A 208 -9.85 8.88 15.01
N MET A 209 -10.55 8.60 13.93
CA MET A 209 -9.96 7.91 12.77
C MET A 209 -8.94 8.81 12.07
N GLY A 210 -7.90 8.21 11.50
CA GLY A 210 -7.01 8.89 10.57
C GLY A 210 -7.73 9.19 9.25
N LYS A 211 -7.23 10.19 8.52
CA LYS A 211 -7.71 10.51 7.17
C LYS A 211 -6.81 9.85 6.12
N PRO A 212 -7.33 9.42 4.95
CA PRO A 212 -6.50 8.86 3.87
C PRO A 212 -5.27 9.72 3.52
N ILE A 213 -5.44 11.04 3.49
CA ILE A 213 -4.34 11.98 3.18
C ILE A 213 -3.20 11.95 4.23
N GLU A 214 -3.48 11.58 5.49
CA GLU A 214 -2.44 11.47 6.52
C GLU A 214 -1.52 10.28 6.22
N LEU A 215 -2.07 9.19 5.69
CA LEU A 215 -1.29 8.03 5.21
C LEU A 215 -0.54 8.35 3.91
N ALA A 216 -1.20 9.03 2.97
CA ALA A 216 -0.59 9.46 1.71
C ALA A 216 0.68 10.32 1.94
N LYS A 217 0.67 11.21 2.95
CA LYS A 217 1.86 11.98 3.35
C LYS A 217 3.00 11.11 3.87
N GLY A 218 2.70 10.08 4.66
CA GLY A 218 3.71 9.10 5.09
C GLY A 218 4.27 8.29 3.91
N MET A 219 3.42 7.92 2.96
CA MET A 219 3.86 7.26 1.72
C MET A 219 4.73 8.17 0.87
N LEU A 220 4.37 9.44 0.73
CA LEU A 220 5.17 10.44 0.02
C LEU A 220 6.56 10.59 0.63
N PHE A 221 6.66 10.70 1.94
CA PHE A 221 7.93 10.74 2.65
C PHE A 221 8.79 9.50 2.36
N LEU A 222 8.22 8.29 2.44
CA LEU A 222 8.94 7.05 2.15
C LEU A 222 9.32 6.92 0.66
N ALA A 223 8.52 7.48 -0.24
CA ALA A 223 8.76 7.47 -1.68
C ALA A 223 9.86 8.44 -2.12
N SER A 224 9.97 9.58 -1.43
CA SER A 224 10.87 10.69 -1.79
C SER A 224 12.30 10.50 -1.26
N ASP A 225 13.21 11.39 -1.68
CA ASP A 225 14.60 11.42 -1.23
C ASP A 225 14.74 11.91 0.22
N GLU A 226 13.68 12.49 0.83
CA GLU A 226 13.63 12.85 2.26
C GLU A 226 13.87 11.64 3.17
N SER A 227 13.58 10.44 2.70
CA SER A 227 13.82 9.17 3.40
C SER A 227 15.01 8.38 2.80
N SER A 228 15.99 9.06 2.20
CA SER A 228 17.11 8.45 1.48
C SER A 228 17.97 7.48 2.31
N PHE A 229 17.98 7.63 3.65
CA PHE A 229 18.69 6.72 4.55
C PHE A 229 17.78 5.71 5.26
N MET A 230 16.54 5.51 4.74
CA MET A 230 15.56 4.58 5.32
C MET A 230 15.32 3.40 4.38
N THR A 231 15.63 2.20 4.82
CA THR A 231 15.23 0.93 4.20
C THR A 231 14.96 -0.12 5.28
N GLY A 232 13.94 -0.96 5.10
CA GLY A 232 13.48 -1.93 6.09
C GLY A 232 12.73 -1.32 7.28
N ALA A 233 12.43 -0.03 7.24
CA ALA A 233 11.73 0.67 8.30
C ALA A 233 10.23 0.35 8.31
N GLU A 234 9.66 0.50 9.51
CA GLU A 234 8.22 0.37 9.79
C GLU A 234 7.70 1.75 10.20
N LEU A 235 6.98 2.43 9.31
CA LEU A 235 6.37 3.73 9.62
C LEU A 235 4.95 3.51 10.13
N VAL A 236 4.76 3.66 11.43
CA VAL A 236 3.44 3.54 12.08
C VAL A 236 2.72 4.88 12.04
N ILE A 237 1.47 4.89 11.54
CA ILE A 237 0.57 6.06 11.53
C ILE A 237 -0.80 5.60 12.01
N ASP A 238 -1.00 5.58 13.33
CA ASP A 238 -2.11 4.88 13.98
C ASP A 238 -2.81 5.68 15.09
N GLY A 239 -2.48 6.95 15.24
CA GLY A 239 -3.04 7.78 16.29
C GLY A 239 -2.65 7.36 17.70
N GLY A 240 -1.55 6.59 17.85
CA GLY A 240 -1.01 6.14 19.13
C GLY A 240 -1.53 4.77 19.59
N SER A 241 -2.28 4.04 18.74
CA SER A 241 -2.90 2.76 19.12
C SER A 241 -1.89 1.70 19.58
N LEU A 242 -0.68 1.67 19.02
CA LEU A 242 0.37 0.72 19.42
C LEU A 242 1.29 1.20 20.54
N ALA A 243 1.11 2.44 21.00
CA ALA A 243 1.98 3.02 22.03
C ALA A 243 1.48 2.78 23.48
N GLN A 244 0.34 2.09 23.63
CA GLN A 244 -0.32 1.81 24.92
C GLN A 244 -0.32 0.33 25.28
#